data_95d4ad3a89b8284dfdf85e6455d5605d
#
_entry.id   95d4ad3a89b8284dfdf85e6455d5605d
#
_cell.length_a   1.000
_cell.length_b   1.000
_cell.length_c   1.000
_cell.angle_alpha   90.00
_cell.angle_beta   90.00
_cell.angle_gamma   90.00
#
_symmetry.space_group_name_H-M   'P 1'
#
loop_
_entity.id
_entity.type
_entity.pdbx_description
1 polymer ?
#
loop_
_entity_poly.entity_id
_entity_poly.type
_entity_poly.pdbx_seq_one_letter_code
_entity_poly.pdbx_strand_id
1 'polypeptide(L)' 'MVLVVSEEVREAIDARRPVVALESTIIAHGLPRPRNLQVALELEDVVRQEGAVPATIAVLDGRPHVGLDKEQ' A
#
# COMPACT_ATOMS: atom_id res chain seq x y z
N MET A 1 18.51 -6.84 -5.16
CA MET A 1 17.43 -5.84 -5.04
C MET A 1 16.93 -5.80 -3.62
N VAL A 2 16.79 -4.61 -3.05
CA VAL A 2 16.30 -4.45 -1.68
C VAL A 2 14.80 -4.17 -1.72
N LEU A 3 14.02 -5.03 -1.04
CA LEU A 3 12.59 -4.87 -0.89
C LEU A 3 12.32 -4.04 0.37
N VAL A 4 11.61 -2.92 0.21
CA VAL A 4 11.25 -2.07 1.34
C VAL A 4 9.85 -2.43 1.80
N VAL A 5 9.72 -2.91 3.04
CA VAL A 5 8.43 -3.32 3.61
C VAL A 5 8.06 -2.34 4.72
N SER A 6 6.83 -1.78 4.66
CA SER A 6 6.38 -0.85 5.70
C SER A 6 6.29 -1.57 7.05
N GLU A 7 6.39 -0.79 8.12
CA GLU A 7 6.31 -1.34 9.47
C GLU A 7 4.95 -1.98 9.73
N GLU A 8 3.88 -1.35 9.28
CA GLU A 8 2.53 -1.89 9.41
C GLU A 8 2.40 -3.28 8.78
N VAL A 9 2.92 -3.46 7.57
CA VAL A 9 2.87 -4.73 6.86
C VAL A 9 3.74 -5.76 7.55
N ARG A 10 4.94 -5.36 7.97
CA ARG A 10 5.86 -6.28 8.66
C ARG A 10 5.24 -6.81 9.95
N GLU A 11 4.65 -5.93 10.75
CA GLU A 11 4.00 -6.32 12.00
C GLU A 11 2.82 -7.26 11.75
N ALA A 12 2.05 -7.00 10.68
CA ALA A 12 0.92 -7.86 10.33
C ALA A 12 1.40 -9.26 9.94
N ILE A 13 2.46 -9.36 9.17
CA ILE A 13 3.04 -10.64 8.77
C ILE A 13 3.56 -11.40 9.99
N ASP A 14 4.30 -10.73 10.87
CA ASP A 14 4.85 -11.33 12.07
C ASP A 14 3.75 -11.83 13.02
N ALA A 15 2.64 -11.09 13.11
CA ALA A 15 1.49 -11.45 13.94
C ALA A 15 0.51 -12.40 13.22
N ARG A 16 0.80 -12.80 11.99
CA ARG A 16 -0.04 -13.67 11.16
C ARG A 16 -1.44 -13.09 10.93
N ARG A 17 -1.53 -11.77 10.79
CA ARG A 17 -2.76 -11.10 10.42
C ARG A 17 -2.93 -11.09 8.91
N PRO A 18 -4.17 -11.05 8.38
CA PRO A 18 -4.38 -11.02 6.94
C PRO A 18 -3.83 -9.74 6.31
N VAL A 19 -3.16 -9.89 5.18
CA VAL A 19 -2.57 -8.78 4.42
C VAL A 19 -3.09 -8.87 2.99
N VAL A 20 -3.59 -7.75 2.47
CA VAL A 20 -4.10 -7.67 1.09
C VAL A 20 -3.17 -6.79 0.27
N ALA A 21 -2.59 -7.36 -0.77
CA ALA A 21 -1.74 -6.62 -1.68
C ALA A 21 -2.61 -5.78 -2.62
N LEU A 22 -2.28 -4.50 -2.77
CA LEU A 22 -2.97 -3.57 -3.65
C LEU A 22 -2.02 -3.11 -4.74
N GLU A 23 -2.44 -3.26 -5.98
CA GLU A 23 -1.68 -2.78 -7.12
C GLU A 23 -1.74 -1.26 -7.20
N SER A 24 -0.64 -0.61 -7.58
CA SER A 24 -0.53 0.84 -7.60
C SER A 24 -0.79 1.46 -8.98
N THR A 25 -1.34 0.72 -9.92
CA THR A 25 -1.61 1.22 -11.28
C THR A 25 -2.52 2.46 -11.26
N ILE A 26 -3.54 2.47 -10.41
CA ILE A 26 -4.45 3.60 -10.27
C ILE A 26 -3.69 4.86 -9.85
N ILE A 27 -2.72 4.72 -8.95
CA ILE A 27 -1.90 5.84 -8.49
C ILE A 27 -1.01 6.36 -9.61
N ALA A 28 -0.35 5.45 -10.33
CA ALA A 28 0.65 5.81 -11.33
C ALA A 28 0.06 6.21 -12.67
N HIS A 29 -1.02 5.54 -13.12
CA HIS A 29 -1.49 5.65 -14.49
C HIS A 29 -2.99 5.85 -14.63
N GLY A 30 -3.77 5.62 -13.59
CA GLY A 30 -5.23 5.58 -13.71
C GLY A 30 -5.92 6.93 -13.59
N LEU A 31 -5.55 7.73 -12.62
CA LEU A 31 -6.23 8.98 -12.30
C LEU A 31 -5.24 10.12 -12.08
N PRO A 32 -5.62 11.37 -12.40
CA PRO A 32 -4.75 12.52 -12.11
C PRO A 32 -4.71 12.83 -10.61
N ARG A 33 -3.67 13.55 -10.19
CA ARG A 33 -3.58 14.08 -8.84
C ARG A 33 -4.58 15.22 -8.64
N PRO A 34 -5.15 15.41 -7.44
CA PRO A 34 -4.95 14.60 -6.23
C PRO A 34 -5.90 13.40 -6.12
N ARG A 35 -6.74 13.18 -7.12
CA ARG A 35 -7.76 12.13 -7.10
C ARG A 35 -7.16 10.72 -6.98
N ASN A 36 -6.03 10.49 -7.65
CA ASN A 36 -5.35 9.20 -7.58
C ASN A 36 -4.98 8.83 -6.14
N LEU A 37 -4.48 9.79 -5.38
CA LEU A 37 -4.08 9.55 -4.00
C LEU A 37 -5.30 9.33 -3.11
N GLN A 38 -6.38 10.11 -3.32
CA GLN A 38 -7.62 9.95 -2.56
C GLN A 38 -8.20 8.55 -2.74
N VAL A 39 -8.26 8.07 -3.97
CA VAL A 39 -8.80 6.73 -4.26
C VAL A 39 -7.93 5.66 -3.62
N ALA A 40 -6.61 5.80 -3.68
CA ALA A 40 -5.70 4.85 -3.06
C ALA A 40 -5.93 4.75 -1.56
N LEU A 41 -6.08 5.89 -0.88
CA LEU A 41 -6.33 5.93 0.56
C LEU A 41 -7.70 5.35 0.90
N GLU A 42 -8.72 5.61 0.09
CA GLU A 42 -10.05 5.04 0.30
C GLU A 42 -10.03 3.51 0.17
N LEU A 43 -9.30 2.99 -0.80
CA LEU A 43 -9.15 1.54 -0.97
C LEU A 43 -8.45 0.91 0.24
N GLU A 44 -7.41 1.56 0.75
CA GLU A 44 -6.74 1.08 1.95
C GLU A 44 -7.66 1.06 3.16
N ASP A 45 -8.49 2.11 3.30
CA ASP A 45 -9.45 2.19 4.40
C ASP A 45 -10.48 1.07 4.33
N VAL A 46 -10.98 0.74 3.13
CA VAL A 46 -11.92 -0.36 2.95
C VAL A 46 -11.30 -1.69 3.41
N VAL A 47 -10.05 -1.92 3.03
CA VAL A 47 -9.33 -3.14 3.44
C VAL A 47 -9.21 -3.21 4.97
N ARG A 48 -8.86 -2.08 5.60
CA ARG A 48 -8.75 -2.05 7.07
C ARG A 48 -10.08 -2.28 7.77
N GLN A 49 -11.16 -1.73 7.22
CA GLN A 49 -12.51 -1.94 7.77
C GLN A 49 -12.92 -3.41 7.74
N GLU A 50 -12.42 -4.16 6.77
CA GLU A 50 -12.68 -5.60 6.67
C GLU A 50 -11.74 -6.44 7.53
N GLY A 51 -10.90 -5.82 8.33
CA GLY A 51 -10.03 -6.52 9.27
C GLY A 51 -8.70 -6.98 8.69
N ALA A 52 -8.32 -6.50 7.52
CA ALA A 52 -7.04 -6.83 6.90
C ALA A 52 -6.11 -5.63 6.87
N VAL A 53 -4.83 -5.86 6.60
CA VAL A 53 -3.83 -4.81 6.46
C VAL A 53 -3.54 -4.61 4.97
N PRO A 54 -3.72 -3.39 4.44
CA PRO A 54 -3.44 -3.13 3.04
C PRO A 54 -1.93 -3.01 2.81
N ALA A 55 -1.45 -3.64 1.74
CA ALA A 55 -0.05 -3.57 1.34
C ALA A 55 0.01 -3.07 -0.11
N THR A 56 0.00 -1.75 -0.27
CA THR A 56 0.12 -1.14 -1.59
C THR A 56 1.55 -1.32 -2.10
N ILE A 57 1.68 -1.86 -3.29
CA ILE A 57 2.98 -2.17 -3.90
C ILE A 57 3.31 -1.09 -4.92
N ALA A 58 4.46 -0.47 -4.77
CA ALA A 58 4.94 0.56 -5.68
C ALA A 58 6.46 0.55 -5.76
N VAL A 59 6.99 1.07 -6.86
CA VAL A 59 8.44 1.28 -6.99
C VAL A 59 8.73 2.75 -6.74
N LEU A 60 9.48 3.04 -5.68
CA LEU A 60 9.86 4.38 -5.28
C LEU A 60 11.37 4.43 -5.15
N ASP A 61 11.99 5.46 -5.74
CA ASP A 61 13.45 5.63 -5.70
C ASP A 61 14.21 4.38 -6.18
N GLY A 62 13.66 3.71 -7.20
CA GLY A 62 14.25 2.49 -7.75
C GLY A 62 14.15 1.26 -6.87
N ARG A 63 13.37 1.32 -5.80
CA ARG A 63 13.19 0.19 -4.86
C ARG A 63 11.73 -0.23 -4.80
N PRO A 64 11.43 -1.53 -4.86
CA PRO A 64 10.06 -1.99 -4.65
C PRO A 64 9.67 -1.83 -3.16
N HIS A 65 8.51 -1.23 -2.95
CA HIS A 65 7.92 -1.01 -1.63
C HIS A 65 6.69 -1.89 -1.48
N VAL A 66 6.56 -2.55 -0.34
CA VAL A 66 5.38 -3.32 0.04
C VAL A 66 4.75 -2.64 1.24
N GLY A 67 3.64 -1.95 1.01
CA GLY A 67 3.06 -1.03 1.98
C GLY A 67 3.70 0.34 1.85
N LEU A 68 2.87 1.38 1.95
CA LEU A 68 3.32 2.76 1.81
C LEU A 68 2.95 3.55 3.07
N ASP A 69 3.86 4.43 3.49
CA ASP A 69 3.54 5.41 4.51
C ASP A 69 2.73 6.54 3.88
N LYS A 70 1.98 7.27 4.70
CA LYS A 70 1.13 8.36 4.21
C LYS A 70 1.93 9.46 3.50
N GLU A 71 3.21 9.57 3.81
CA GLU A 71 4.09 10.59 3.24
C GLU A 71 4.69 10.19 1.90
N GLN A 72 4.50 8.99 1.48
CA GLN A 72 4.96 8.48 0.21
C GLN A 72 3.86 8.58 -0.85
#